data_e71e3d546b98cc0eb56fa0d0d8ab1835
#
_entry.id   e71e3d546b98cc0eb56fa0d0d8ab1835
#
_cell.length_a   1.000
_cell.length_b   1.000
_cell.length_c   1.000
_cell.angle_alpha   90.00
_cell.angle_beta   90.00
_cell.angle_gamma   90.00
#
_symmetry.space_group_name_H-M   'P 1'
#
loop_
_entity.id
_entity.type
_entity.pdbx_description
1 polymer ?
#
loop_
_entity_poly.entity_id
_entity_poly.type
_entity_poly.pdbx_seq_one_letter_code
_entity_poly.pdbx_strand_id
1 'polypeptide(L)'
;MYEQLSSALTEKIEILTLVLDDETGNLAWAPSGTCWASVMVDTYRNLFSAIGVGTRSATVIIRPHLRLTLHQAIRWRGEFLHLTSILLNREQDQQEVKAAVCEPVTLTARPQDRTGRDTYNRPVAVSVPSFTFPGILTEKYFRNEADDIYRAEVQQRVLVTPKVIVQKGNETPYTVRQVLDLDPYKNEYVIERSWEA
;
A
#
# COMPACT_ATOMS: atom_id res chain seq x y z
N MET A 1 0.28 28.42 -25.77
CA MET A 1 0.37 26.96 -25.56
C MET A 1 0.04 26.54 -24.09
N TYR A 2 -0.03 27.49 -23.13
CA TYR A 2 -0.38 27.21 -21.73
C TYR A 2 -1.88 27.10 -21.43
N GLU A 3 -2.75 27.62 -22.31
CA GLU A 3 -4.21 27.56 -22.11
C GLU A 3 -4.84 26.19 -22.33
N GLN A 4 -4.22 25.31 -23.12
CA GLN A 4 -4.77 23.98 -23.38
C GLN A 4 -4.65 23.01 -22.19
N LEU A 5 -3.76 23.26 -21.26
CA LEU A 5 -3.53 22.40 -20.09
C LEU A 5 -4.54 22.62 -18.97
N SER A 6 -4.97 23.87 -18.77
CA SER A 6 -5.95 24.16 -17.71
C SER A 6 -7.33 23.61 -18.04
N SER A 7 -7.66 23.47 -19.33
CA SER A 7 -8.93 22.89 -19.78
C SER A 7 -8.98 21.36 -19.67
N ALA A 8 -7.83 20.69 -19.56
CA ALA A 8 -7.75 19.24 -19.43
C ALA A 8 -7.78 18.74 -17.98
N LEU A 9 -7.47 19.61 -16.99
CA LEU A 9 -7.47 19.25 -15.57
C LEU A 9 -8.85 19.54 -14.96
N THR A 10 -9.80 18.69 -15.22
CA THR A 10 -11.21 18.88 -14.87
C THR A 10 -11.67 18.09 -13.65
N GLU A 11 -10.87 17.13 -13.21
CA GLU A 11 -11.20 16.24 -12.10
C GLU A 11 -10.53 16.70 -10.80
N LYS A 12 -11.29 16.76 -9.74
CA LYS A 12 -10.74 17.02 -8.40
C LYS A 12 -10.30 15.71 -7.76
N ILE A 13 -9.05 15.65 -7.37
CA ILE A 13 -8.47 14.51 -6.65
C ILE A 13 -8.06 14.91 -5.24
N GLU A 14 -8.07 13.95 -4.34
CA GLU A 14 -7.57 14.07 -2.97
C GLU A 14 -6.26 13.29 -2.84
N ILE A 15 -5.25 13.94 -2.28
CA ILE A 15 -3.95 13.33 -2.01
C ILE A 15 -3.99 12.76 -0.60
N LEU A 16 -3.62 11.50 -0.46
CA LEU A 16 -3.59 10.78 0.80
C LEU A 16 -2.15 10.54 1.23
N THR A 17 -1.88 10.69 2.52
CA THR A 17 -0.60 10.34 3.15
C THR A 17 -0.84 9.32 4.25
N LEU A 18 0.06 8.35 4.37
CA LEU A 18 0.01 7.38 5.44
C LEU A 18 0.45 8.04 6.74
N VAL A 19 -0.42 8.04 7.73
CA VAL A 19 -0.20 8.67 9.04
C VAL A 19 -0.11 7.58 10.11
N LEU A 20 0.91 7.69 10.95
CA LEU A 20 1.08 6.89 12.15
C LEU A 20 0.35 7.56 13.32
N ASP A 21 -0.47 6.82 14.01
CA ASP A 21 -1.01 7.19 15.30
C ASP A 21 0.01 6.78 16.38
N ASP A 22 0.64 7.76 17.00
CA ASP A 22 1.72 7.55 17.98
C ASP A 22 1.23 6.87 19.27
N GLU A 23 -0.07 6.95 19.59
CA GLU A 23 -0.62 6.32 20.80
C GLU A 23 -0.90 4.84 20.60
N THR A 24 -1.44 4.47 19.46
CA THR A 24 -1.86 3.09 19.17
C THR A 24 -0.87 2.34 18.30
N GLY A 25 0.04 3.03 17.62
CA GLY A 25 0.94 2.46 16.61
C GLY A 25 0.23 2.10 15.29
N ASN A 26 -1.03 2.48 15.13
CA ASN A 26 -1.81 2.18 13.94
C ASN A 26 -1.45 3.13 12.80
N LEU A 27 -1.52 2.61 11.57
CA LEU A 27 -1.33 3.40 10.37
C LEU A 27 -2.64 3.49 9.57
N ALA A 28 -2.93 4.67 9.07
CA ALA A 28 -4.10 4.91 8.24
C ALA A 28 -3.83 5.95 7.15
N TRP A 29 -4.55 5.85 6.04
CA TRP A 29 -4.54 6.87 5.01
C TRP A 29 -5.36 8.08 5.46
N ALA A 30 -4.73 9.24 5.49
CA ALA A 30 -5.38 10.52 5.81
C ALA A 30 -5.23 11.51 4.66
N PRO A 31 -6.24 12.35 4.39
CA PRO A 31 -6.14 13.43 3.43
C PRO A 31 -5.03 14.41 3.79
N SER A 32 -4.16 14.72 2.83
CA SER A 32 -3.07 15.71 2.99
C SER A 32 -3.20 16.89 2.05
N GLY A 33 -4.06 16.81 1.04
CA GLY A 33 -4.28 17.89 0.11
C GLY A 33 -5.26 17.53 -1.00
N THR A 34 -5.60 18.50 -1.83
CA THR A 34 -6.43 18.31 -3.01
C THR A 34 -5.85 19.07 -4.19
N CYS A 35 -6.04 18.56 -5.40
CA CYS A 35 -5.68 19.28 -6.61
C CYS A 35 -6.60 18.93 -7.78
N TRP A 36 -6.45 19.69 -8.86
CA TRP A 36 -7.09 19.40 -10.14
C TRP A 36 -6.18 18.49 -10.98
N ALA A 37 -6.79 17.51 -11.63
CA ALA A 37 -6.11 16.51 -12.42
C ALA A 37 -6.91 16.17 -13.68
N SER A 38 -6.27 15.52 -14.61
CA SER A 38 -6.90 14.70 -15.66
C SER A 38 -6.71 13.23 -15.26
N VAL A 39 -7.79 12.48 -15.11
CA VAL A 39 -7.74 11.08 -14.71
C VAL A 39 -8.29 10.21 -15.83
N MET A 40 -7.48 9.28 -16.30
CA MET A 40 -7.86 8.26 -17.28
C MET A 40 -7.71 6.89 -16.63
N VAL A 41 -8.79 6.14 -16.60
CA VAL A 41 -8.79 4.78 -16.08
C VAL A 41 -9.03 3.82 -17.22
N ASP A 42 -8.18 2.81 -17.33
CA ASP A 42 -8.31 1.77 -18.36
C ASP A 42 -9.60 0.97 -18.12
N THR A 43 -10.36 0.76 -19.19
CA THR A 43 -11.63 0.03 -19.14
C THR A 43 -11.40 -1.46 -18.87
N TYR A 44 -10.23 -1.97 -19.27
CA TYR A 44 -9.89 -3.37 -19.16
C TYR A 44 -9.10 -3.64 -17.88
N ARG A 45 -9.44 -4.75 -17.21
CA ARG A 45 -8.64 -5.26 -16.07
C ARG A 45 -7.34 -5.83 -16.61
N ASN A 46 -6.24 -5.37 -16.08
CA ASN A 46 -4.93 -5.90 -16.44
C ASN A 46 -4.69 -7.20 -15.65
N LEU A 47 -4.69 -8.34 -16.34
CA LEU A 47 -4.45 -9.65 -15.74
C LEU A 47 -3.01 -9.83 -15.23
N PHE A 48 -2.08 -8.99 -15.72
CA PHE A 48 -0.67 -9.03 -15.38
C PHE A 48 -0.17 -7.76 -14.68
N SER A 49 -1.07 -7.06 -13.99
CA SER A 49 -0.69 -5.87 -13.24
C SER A 49 0.37 -6.21 -12.19
N ALA A 50 1.33 -5.31 -11.99
CA ALA A 50 2.37 -5.44 -10.97
C ALA A 50 1.78 -5.58 -9.54
N ILE A 51 0.56 -5.11 -9.33
CA ILE A 51 -0.12 -5.08 -8.02
C ILE A 51 -1.08 -6.26 -7.84
N GLY A 52 -1.28 -7.10 -8.86
CA GLY A 52 -2.12 -8.28 -8.76
C GLY A 52 -3.15 -8.42 -9.87
N VAL A 53 -3.77 -9.59 -9.90
CA VAL A 53 -4.73 -9.96 -10.94
C VAL A 53 -6.00 -9.12 -10.80
N GLY A 54 -6.41 -8.50 -11.90
CA GLY A 54 -7.71 -7.85 -12.01
C GLY A 54 -7.76 -6.38 -11.57
N THR A 55 -6.63 -5.74 -11.28
CA THR A 55 -6.59 -4.28 -11.05
C THR A 55 -6.67 -3.53 -12.38
N ARG A 56 -7.39 -2.40 -12.38
CA ARG A 56 -7.40 -1.47 -13.51
C ARG A 56 -6.23 -0.52 -13.38
N SER A 57 -5.61 -0.16 -14.48
CA SER A 57 -4.58 0.89 -14.51
C SER A 57 -5.22 2.26 -14.61
N ALA A 58 -4.62 3.25 -13.99
CA ALA A 58 -5.00 4.64 -14.08
C ALA A 58 -3.79 5.51 -14.45
N THR A 59 -4.03 6.52 -15.25
CA THR A 59 -3.06 7.58 -15.56
C THR A 59 -3.63 8.89 -15.05
N VAL A 60 -2.89 9.55 -14.18
CA VAL A 60 -3.27 10.83 -13.58
C VAL A 60 -2.27 11.89 -14.02
N ILE A 61 -2.75 12.96 -14.63
CA ILE A 61 -1.92 14.10 -15.03
C ILE A 61 -2.22 15.26 -14.11
N ILE A 62 -1.19 15.82 -13.49
CA ILE A 62 -1.26 16.95 -12.58
C ILE A 62 -0.21 18.00 -12.94
N ARG A 63 -0.34 19.19 -12.32
CA ARG A 63 0.71 20.21 -12.41
C ARG A 63 1.92 19.86 -11.53
N PRO A 64 3.15 20.13 -11.94
CA PRO A 64 4.36 19.66 -11.26
C PRO A 64 4.70 20.40 -9.96
N HIS A 65 3.97 21.49 -9.61
CA HIS A 65 4.16 22.20 -8.35
C HIS A 65 3.78 21.38 -7.12
N LEU A 66 2.98 20.33 -7.31
CA LEU A 66 2.68 19.36 -6.27
C LEU A 66 3.78 18.30 -6.27
N ARG A 67 4.60 18.31 -5.24
CA ARG A 67 5.63 17.29 -5.04
C ARG A 67 5.00 15.99 -4.58
N LEU A 68 4.29 15.33 -5.48
CA LEU A 68 3.75 14.00 -5.22
C LEU A 68 4.88 12.99 -5.16
N THR A 69 4.79 12.08 -4.22
CA THR A 69 5.75 10.99 -4.02
C THR A 69 5.06 9.64 -4.00
N LEU A 70 5.79 8.57 -4.25
CA LEU A 70 5.24 7.20 -4.20
C LEU A 70 4.87 6.72 -2.78
N HIS A 71 5.17 7.51 -1.74
CA HIS A 71 4.65 7.30 -0.37
C HIS A 71 3.20 7.74 -0.20
N GLN A 72 2.62 8.37 -1.20
CA GLN A 72 1.27 8.91 -1.18
C GLN A 72 0.35 8.03 -2.03
N ALA A 73 -0.93 8.26 -1.88
CA ALA A 73 -1.97 7.68 -2.69
C ALA A 73 -2.93 8.78 -3.14
N ILE A 74 -3.81 8.46 -4.05
CA ILE A 74 -4.83 9.39 -4.56
C ILE A 74 -6.21 8.77 -4.31
N ARG A 75 -7.16 9.60 -3.88
CA ARG A 75 -8.58 9.26 -3.92
C ARG A 75 -9.26 10.08 -5.00
N TRP A 76 -9.95 9.39 -5.90
CA TRP A 76 -10.68 9.98 -7.01
C TRP A 76 -12.06 9.35 -7.14
N ARG A 77 -13.12 10.15 -7.05
CA ARG A 77 -14.52 9.69 -7.11
C ARG A 77 -14.83 8.52 -6.15
N GLY A 78 -14.18 8.48 -5.00
CA GLY A 78 -14.31 7.40 -4.02
C GLY A 78 -13.39 6.20 -4.27
N GLU A 79 -12.78 6.06 -5.45
CA GLU A 79 -11.81 5.01 -5.74
C GLU A 79 -10.43 5.35 -5.18
N PHE A 80 -9.71 4.34 -4.70
CA PHE A 80 -8.34 4.46 -4.23
C PHE A 80 -7.38 4.12 -5.37
N LEU A 81 -6.42 5.02 -5.62
CA LEU A 81 -5.40 4.90 -6.64
C LEU A 81 -4.05 4.71 -5.96
N HIS A 82 -3.50 3.52 -6.04
CA HIS A 82 -2.17 3.18 -5.55
C HIS A 82 -1.12 3.59 -6.58
N LEU A 83 -0.20 4.50 -6.21
CA LEU A 83 0.78 5.06 -7.13
C LEU A 83 1.88 4.04 -7.45
N THR A 84 2.15 3.83 -8.72
CA THR A 84 3.16 2.87 -9.20
C THR A 84 4.38 3.55 -9.81
N SER A 85 4.20 4.69 -10.49
CA SER A 85 5.30 5.49 -10.98
C SER A 85 4.91 6.95 -11.14
N ILE A 86 5.91 7.83 -11.08
CA ILE A 86 5.76 9.27 -11.26
C ILE A 86 6.80 9.73 -12.27
N LEU A 87 6.33 10.30 -13.38
CA LEU A 87 7.16 10.83 -14.45
C LEU A 87 6.96 12.34 -14.55
N LEU A 88 8.06 13.09 -14.53
CA LEU A 88 8.03 14.52 -14.72
C LEU A 88 8.27 14.85 -16.21
N ASN A 89 7.26 15.37 -16.88
CA ASN A 89 7.38 15.91 -18.23
C ASN A 89 7.67 17.41 -18.15
N ARG A 90 8.96 17.77 -18.25
CA ARG A 90 9.41 19.17 -18.14
C ARG A 90 9.00 20.03 -19.33
N GLU A 91 8.84 19.44 -20.51
CA GLU A 91 8.47 20.17 -21.73
C GLU A 91 7.01 20.63 -21.69
N GLN A 92 6.16 19.85 -21.06
CA GLN A 92 4.73 20.13 -20.94
C GLN A 92 4.33 20.72 -19.59
N ASP A 93 5.29 20.96 -18.69
CA ASP A 93 5.03 21.39 -17.32
C ASP A 93 3.96 20.52 -16.63
N GLN A 94 4.14 19.19 -16.75
CA GLN A 94 3.21 18.19 -16.28
C GLN A 94 3.91 17.10 -15.49
N GLN A 95 3.19 16.53 -14.54
CA GLN A 95 3.56 15.31 -13.88
C GLN A 95 2.56 14.22 -14.25
N GLU A 96 3.05 13.17 -14.88
CA GLU A 96 2.27 11.98 -15.21
C GLU A 96 2.49 10.93 -14.11
N VAL A 97 1.39 10.49 -13.53
CA VAL A 97 1.37 9.51 -12.44
C VAL A 97 0.66 8.27 -12.94
N LYS A 98 1.35 7.14 -12.91
CA LYS A 98 0.72 5.83 -13.13
C LYS A 98 0.26 5.28 -11.78
N ALA A 99 -0.92 4.71 -11.76
CA ALA A 99 -1.53 4.14 -10.58
C ALA A 99 -2.32 2.89 -10.92
N ALA A 100 -2.56 2.08 -9.90
CA ALA A 100 -3.53 0.98 -9.96
C ALA A 100 -4.76 1.33 -9.13
N VAL A 101 -5.93 1.07 -9.68
CA VAL A 101 -7.20 1.19 -8.97
C VAL A 101 -7.38 -0.03 -8.10
N CYS A 102 -7.27 0.13 -6.81
CA CYS A 102 -7.40 -0.97 -5.84
C CYS A 102 -8.00 -0.43 -4.55
N GLU A 103 -8.61 -1.30 -3.77
CA GLU A 103 -9.13 -0.94 -2.45
C GLU A 103 -8.19 -1.51 -1.38
N PRO A 104 -7.53 -0.66 -0.58
CA PRO A 104 -6.69 -1.15 0.50
C PRO A 104 -7.56 -1.78 1.59
N VAL A 105 -7.09 -2.89 2.13
CA VAL A 105 -7.72 -3.57 3.27
C VAL A 105 -6.94 -3.25 4.53
N THR A 106 -7.64 -3.14 5.66
CA THR A 106 -6.99 -3.00 6.96
C THR A 106 -6.49 -4.36 7.42
N LEU A 107 -5.18 -4.45 7.62
CA LEU A 107 -4.49 -5.62 8.13
C LEU A 107 -4.08 -5.36 9.58
N THR A 108 -4.21 -6.39 10.43
CA THR A 108 -3.71 -6.37 11.81
C THR A 108 -2.44 -7.19 11.88
N ALA A 109 -1.33 -6.57 12.28
CA ALA A 109 -0.08 -7.28 12.57
C ALA A 109 -0.02 -7.65 14.05
N ARG A 110 0.33 -8.92 14.33
CA ARG A 110 0.61 -9.44 15.67
C ARG A 110 2.07 -9.87 15.70
N PRO A 111 2.99 -9.01 16.16
CA PRO A 111 4.38 -9.37 16.33
C PRO A 111 4.53 -10.49 17.36
N GLN A 112 5.56 -11.31 17.18
CA GLN A 112 5.89 -12.30 18.20
C GLN A 112 6.45 -11.62 19.45
N ASP A 113 6.18 -12.21 20.61
CA ASP A 113 6.74 -11.76 21.86
C ASP A 113 8.27 -11.76 21.79
N ARG A 114 8.85 -10.70 22.33
CA ARG A 114 10.32 -10.57 22.42
C ARG A 114 10.79 -11.13 23.75
N THR A 115 11.94 -11.78 23.74
CA THR A 115 12.60 -12.15 24.99
C THR A 115 13.30 -10.91 25.55
N GLY A 116 12.73 -10.34 26.59
CA GLY A 116 13.35 -9.31 27.42
C GLY A 116 14.10 -9.92 28.59
N ARG A 117 14.67 -9.10 29.47
CA ARG A 117 15.26 -9.51 30.74
C ARG A 117 14.68 -8.67 31.86
N ASP A 118 14.36 -9.32 32.99
CA ASP A 118 13.90 -8.64 34.20
C ASP A 118 15.08 -7.97 34.92
N THR A 119 14.78 -7.30 36.03
CA THR A 119 15.77 -6.66 36.91
C THR A 119 16.80 -7.65 37.49
N TYR A 120 16.52 -8.94 37.45
CA TYR A 120 17.39 -10.04 37.92
C TYR A 120 18.08 -10.74 36.74
N ASN A 121 18.05 -10.15 35.54
CA ASN A 121 18.66 -10.70 34.34
C ASN A 121 18.04 -12.04 33.83
N ARG A 122 16.81 -12.37 34.25
CA ARG A 122 16.09 -13.57 33.82
C ARG A 122 15.34 -13.29 32.52
N PRO A 123 15.27 -14.26 31.61
CA PRO A 123 14.49 -14.10 30.38
C PRO A 123 12.99 -13.98 30.70
N VAL A 124 12.37 -12.93 30.20
CA VAL A 124 10.93 -12.67 30.34
C VAL A 124 10.36 -12.40 28.97
N ALA A 125 9.20 -13.00 28.68
CA ALA A 125 8.46 -12.68 27.46
C ALA A 125 7.86 -11.27 27.59
N VAL A 126 8.24 -10.40 26.67
CA VAL A 126 7.68 -9.05 26.55
C VAL A 126 6.71 -9.05 25.39
N SER A 127 5.42 -8.91 25.70
CA SER A 127 4.39 -8.83 24.68
C SER A 127 4.55 -7.56 23.85
N VAL A 128 4.58 -7.70 22.54
CA VAL A 128 4.61 -6.57 21.62
C VAL A 128 3.17 -6.28 21.20
N PRO A 129 2.68 -5.03 21.35
CA PRO A 129 1.31 -4.71 20.99
C PRO A 129 1.06 -4.95 19.50
N SER A 130 -0.14 -5.41 19.17
CA SER A 130 -0.60 -5.50 17.80
C SER A 130 -0.92 -4.11 17.28
N PHE A 131 -0.73 -3.91 15.97
CA PHE A 131 -1.06 -2.66 15.29
C PHE A 131 -1.76 -2.93 13.96
N THR A 132 -2.47 -1.94 13.45
CA THR A 132 -3.17 -2.03 12.17
C THR A 132 -2.49 -1.16 11.12
N PHE A 133 -2.58 -1.60 9.87
CA PHE A 133 -2.06 -0.86 8.73
C PHE A 133 -2.85 -1.19 7.45
N PRO A 134 -2.95 -0.26 6.50
CA PRO A 134 -3.56 -0.53 5.21
C PRO A 134 -2.59 -1.28 4.30
N GLY A 135 -3.08 -2.31 3.62
CA GLY A 135 -2.31 -3.07 2.65
C GLY A 135 -3.17 -3.50 1.48
N ILE A 136 -2.54 -3.90 0.39
CA ILE A 136 -3.20 -4.48 -0.77
C ILE A 136 -2.95 -5.98 -0.72
N LEU A 137 -4.02 -6.74 -0.50
CA LEU A 137 -3.95 -8.19 -0.46
C LEU A 137 -4.23 -8.74 -1.85
N THR A 138 -3.26 -9.44 -2.43
CA THR A 138 -3.39 -10.04 -3.76
C THR A 138 -3.07 -11.51 -3.72
N GLU A 139 -3.88 -12.31 -4.42
CA GLU A 139 -3.55 -13.69 -4.70
C GLU A 139 -2.57 -13.73 -5.87
N LYS A 140 -1.43 -14.38 -5.68
CA LYS A 140 -0.51 -14.64 -6.77
C LYS A 140 -0.73 -16.05 -7.27
N TYR A 141 -1.16 -16.17 -8.52
CA TYR A 141 -1.25 -17.47 -9.17
C TYR A 141 0.16 -18.08 -9.31
N PHE A 142 0.48 -19.01 -8.42
CA PHE A 142 1.52 -20.00 -8.69
C PHE A 142 0.84 -21.22 -9.31
N ARG A 143 1.44 -21.75 -10.37
CA ARG A 143 0.96 -22.95 -11.09
C ARG A 143 1.00 -24.26 -10.28
N ASN A 144 1.46 -24.23 -9.06
CA ASN A 144 1.45 -25.39 -8.18
C ASN A 144 0.23 -25.31 -7.26
N GLU A 145 -0.71 -26.19 -7.48
CA GLU A 145 -1.99 -26.30 -6.77
C GLU A 145 -1.88 -26.57 -5.26
N ALA A 146 -0.67 -26.64 -4.70
CA ALA A 146 -0.43 -27.03 -3.32
C ALA A 146 -0.10 -25.88 -2.35
N ASP A 147 0.25 -24.69 -2.85
CA ASP A 147 0.70 -23.62 -1.98
C ASP A 147 -0.24 -22.41 -2.09
N ASP A 148 -1.07 -22.22 -1.08
CA ASP A 148 -1.87 -21.00 -0.85
C ASP A 148 -0.93 -19.82 -0.49
N ILE A 149 -0.10 -19.39 -1.43
CA ILE A 149 0.81 -18.25 -1.24
C ILE A 149 0.10 -16.97 -1.65
N TYR A 150 -0.07 -16.08 -0.70
CA TYR A 150 -0.60 -14.74 -0.88
C TYR A 150 0.52 -13.71 -0.80
N ARG A 151 0.29 -12.56 -1.38
CA ARG A 151 1.16 -11.40 -1.22
C ARG A 151 0.39 -10.22 -0.71
N ALA A 152 0.98 -9.51 0.24
CA ALA A 152 0.49 -8.24 0.73
C ALA A 152 1.50 -7.16 0.39
N GLU A 153 1.10 -6.20 -0.43
CA GLU A 153 1.90 -5.01 -0.73
C GLU A 153 1.54 -3.91 0.26
N VAL A 154 2.54 -3.36 0.92
CA VAL A 154 2.38 -2.32 1.94
C VAL A 154 3.43 -1.24 1.75
N GLN A 155 3.18 -0.08 2.33
CA GLN A 155 4.16 1.01 2.34
C GLN A 155 5.38 0.64 3.18
N GLN A 156 6.57 1.06 2.76
CA GLN A 156 7.84 0.74 3.43
C GLN A 156 7.91 1.18 4.90
N ARG A 157 7.11 2.17 5.30
CA ARG A 157 7.04 2.61 6.70
C ARG A 157 6.48 1.55 7.64
N VAL A 158 5.75 0.57 7.11
CA VAL A 158 5.21 -0.52 7.90
C VAL A 158 6.25 -1.60 8.00
N LEU A 159 7.01 -1.60 9.09
CA LEU A 159 8.07 -2.56 9.33
C LEU A 159 7.47 -3.82 9.96
N VAL A 160 7.10 -4.79 9.13
CA VAL A 160 6.71 -6.13 9.58
C VAL A 160 7.87 -7.07 9.33
N THR A 161 8.32 -7.75 10.37
CA THR A 161 9.40 -8.74 10.29
C THR A 161 8.86 -10.12 9.92
N PRO A 162 9.68 -11.03 9.39
CA PRO A 162 9.29 -12.43 9.19
C PRO A 162 8.74 -13.03 10.49
N LYS A 163 7.82 -14.00 10.36
CA LYS A 163 7.09 -14.68 11.44
C LYS A 163 6.02 -13.85 12.15
N VAL A 164 5.76 -12.62 11.70
CA VAL A 164 4.61 -11.85 12.19
C VAL A 164 3.33 -12.47 11.64
N ILE A 165 2.29 -12.50 12.46
CA ILE A 165 0.95 -12.90 12.00
C ILE A 165 0.24 -11.66 11.50
N VAL A 166 -0.30 -11.75 10.28
CA VAL A 166 -1.09 -10.68 9.66
C VAL A 166 -2.50 -11.21 9.45
N GLN A 167 -3.50 -10.42 9.80
CA GLN A 167 -4.90 -10.81 9.72
C GLN A 167 -5.75 -9.69 9.12
N LYS A 168 -6.66 -10.04 8.23
CA LYS A 168 -7.68 -9.14 7.70
C LYS A 168 -9.00 -9.37 8.45
N GLY A 169 -9.37 -8.42 9.32
CA GLY A 169 -10.58 -8.56 10.13
C GLY A 169 -10.60 -9.86 10.94
N ASN A 170 -11.65 -10.65 10.77
CA ASN A 170 -11.84 -11.96 11.42
C ASN A 170 -11.51 -13.14 10.48
N GLU A 171 -10.91 -12.88 9.33
CA GLU A 171 -10.50 -13.95 8.42
C GLU A 171 -9.36 -14.80 9.00
N THR A 172 -9.08 -15.93 8.35
CA THR A 172 -7.95 -16.79 8.73
C THR A 172 -6.66 -15.99 8.76
N PRO A 173 -5.87 -16.07 9.84
CA PRO A 173 -4.61 -15.35 9.94
C PRO A 173 -3.58 -15.89 8.94
N TYR A 174 -2.65 -15.02 8.57
CA TYR A 174 -1.51 -15.34 7.71
C TYR A 174 -0.21 -15.14 8.48
N THR A 175 0.76 -15.99 8.23
CA THR A 175 2.13 -15.82 8.74
C THR A 175 2.99 -15.19 7.65
N VAL A 176 3.72 -14.12 7.97
CA VAL A 176 4.68 -13.50 7.06
C VAL A 176 5.91 -14.41 6.96
N ARG A 177 6.14 -15.02 5.82
CA ARG A 177 7.32 -15.86 5.55
C ARG A 177 8.54 -15.03 5.17
N GLN A 178 8.32 -14.05 4.31
CA GLN A 178 9.39 -13.24 3.75
C GLN A 178 8.93 -11.82 3.53
N VAL A 179 9.84 -10.88 3.75
CA VAL A 179 9.68 -9.47 3.39
C VAL A 179 10.59 -9.20 2.20
N LEU A 180 10.04 -8.66 1.14
CA LEU A 180 10.75 -8.27 -0.07
C LEU A 180 10.70 -6.75 -0.20
N ASP A 181 11.87 -6.13 -0.29
CA ASP A 181 11.98 -4.71 -0.60
C ASP A 181 11.82 -4.53 -2.11
N LEU A 182 10.65 -4.07 -2.55
CA LEU A 182 10.39 -3.83 -3.96
C LEU A 182 11.11 -2.59 -4.46
N ASP A 183 11.06 -1.52 -3.68
CA ASP A 183 11.68 -0.23 -3.93
C ASP A 183 11.78 0.58 -2.62
N PRO A 184 12.36 1.80 -2.61
CA PRO A 184 12.43 2.64 -1.41
C PRO A 184 11.09 3.03 -0.80
N TYR A 185 9.98 2.75 -1.46
CA TYR A 185 8.64 3.21 -1.07
C TYR A 185 7.70 2.09 -0.65
N LYS A 186 8.00 0.83 -1.02
CA LYS A 186 7.09 -0.30 -0.87
C LYS A 186 7.79 -1.57 -0.47
N ASN A 187 7.15 -2.32 0.41
CA ASN A 187 7.50 -3.69 0.75
C ASN A 187 6.44 -4.65 0.23
N GLU A 188 6.85 -5.82 -0.17
CA GLU A 188 5.96 -6.95 -0.45
C GLU A 188 6.17 -8.01 0.64
N TYR A 189 5.08 -8.49 1.22
CA TYR A 189 5.11 -9.60 2.17
C TYR A 189 4.62 -10.87 1.49
N VAL A 190 5.45 -11.90 1.50
CA VAL A 190 5.01 -13.24 1.16
C VAL A 190 4.36 -13.82 2.39
N ILE A 191 3.06 -14.08 2.33
CA ILE A 191 2.26 -14.54 3.45
C ILE A 191 1.68 -15.90 3.13
N GLU A 192 1.51 -16.72 4.16
CA GLU A 192 0.94 -18.06 4.09
C GLU A 192 -0.18 -18.19 5.11
N ARG A 193 -1.23 -18.93 4.78
CA ARG A 193 -2.31 -19.20 5.75
C ARG A 193 -1.74 -19.95 6.94
N SER A 194 -2.02 -19.43 8.12
CA SER A 194 -1.68 -20.11 9.38
C SER A 194 -2.83 -21.04 9.75
N TRP A 195 -2.55 -22.33 9.81
CA TRP A 195 -3.52 -23.35 10.22
C TRP A 195 -3.52 -23.57 11.75
N GLU A 196 -2.59 -22.92 12.44
CA GLU A 196 -2.51 -22.96 13.91
C GLU A 196 -3.19 -21.69 14.46
N ALA A 197 -4.35 -21.88 15.03
CA ALA A 197 -5.04 -20.91 15.88
C ALA A 197 -4.78 -21.24 17.36
#